data_c0d7714a620d64084e0ff84863099fdc
#
_entry.id   c0d7714a620d64084e0ff84863099fdc
#
_cell.length_a   1.000
_cell.length_b   1.000
_cell.length_c   1.000
_cell.angle_alpha   90.00
_cell.angle_beta   90.00
_cell.angle_gamma   90.00
#
_symmetry.space_group_name_H-M   'P 1'
#
loop_
_entity.id
_entity.type
_entity.pdbx_description
1 polymer ?
#
loop_
_entity_poly.entity_id
_entity_poly.type
_entity_poly.pdbx_seq_one_letter_code
_entity_poly.pdbx_strand_id
1 'polypeptide(L)'
;MLKLNDVSIGYKDKAVLSNVTFSFSPGKVYGLMAPNGFGKSTLLKTLNGDISLLKSGSITCDDISIIDSDIYAQEVYYSPEDNSILYPIMNGKFHLELVKKIWRSEANIDTPLKMLDALNLKSQKISKFSQGMKMQLQLAMAFVSQSPYILLDEPLNALDIQHAEYSSNLIKTLAEHGTCVIISSHLPEELDRVCSSFIFIKNKTLQQVDVCKESRSLYHELFDCSAE
;
A
#
# COMPACT_ATOMS: atom_id res chain seq x y z
N MET A 1 2.98 -6.27 -14.80
CA MET A 1 3.74 -5.17 -14.19
C MET A 1 2.89 -3.92 -14.14
N LEU A 2 2.88 -3.22 -12.99
CA LEU A 2 2.25 -1.90 -12.85
C LEU A 2 3.22 -0.83 -13.37
N LYS A 3 2.83 -0.15 -14.45
CA LYS A 3 3.71 0.78 -15.20
C LYS A 3 3.12 2.19 -15.24
N LEU A 4 3.98 3.16 -15.03
CA LEU A 4 3.72 4.58 -15.25
C LEU A 4 4.53 5.02 -16.48
N ASN A 5 3.89 5.62 -17.47
CA ASN A 5 4.53 6.12 -18.69
C ASN A 5 4.26 7.62 -18.80
N ASP A 6 5.30 8.44 -18.59
CA ASP A 6 5.28 9.91 -18.66
C ASP A 6 4.17 10.54 -17.80
N VAL A 7 3.97 9.98 -16.59
CA VAL A 7 2.86 10.29 -15.69
C VAL A 7 3.10 11.58 -14.93
N SER A 8 2.13 12.49 -14.98
CA SER A 8 2.04 13.63 -14.07
C SER A 8 0.76 13.53 -13.23
N ILE A 9 0.88 13.69 -11.91
CA ILE A 9 -0.26 13.64 -10.97
C ILE A 9 -0.28 14.86 -10.06
N GLY A 10 -1.46 15.20 -9.57
CA GLY A 10 -1.62 16.28 -8.60
C GLY A 10 -3.04 16.80 -8.48
N TYR A 11 -3.21 17.76 -7.58
CA TYR A 11 -4.47 18.49 -7.39
C TYR A 11 -4.39 19.80 -8.17
N LYS A 12 -5.52 20.25 -8.78
CA LYS A 12 -5.63 21.53 -9.51
C LYS A 12 -4.28 22.14 -9.93
N ASP A 13 -3.72 23.03 -9.11
CA ASP A 13 -2.50 23.80 -9.42
C ASP A 13 -1.23 23.23 -8.75
N LYS A 14 -1.35 22.16 -7.94
CA LYS A 14 -0.22 21.52 -7.24
C LYS A 14 0.16 20.20 -7.88
N ALA A 15 1.25 20.21 -8.67
CA ALA A 15 1.82 18.96 -9.18
C ALA A 15 2.57 18.21 -8.05
N VAL A 16 2.27 16.92 -7.90
CA VAL A 16 2.92 15.98 -6.97
C VAL A 16 4.03 15.22 -7.69
N LEU A 17 3.75 14.69 -8.87
CA LEU A 17 4.74 14.10 -9.78
C LEU A 17 4.62 14.76 -11.15
N SER A 18 5.73 14.78 -11.90
CA SER A 18 5.80 15.37 -13.24
C SER A 18 6.65 14.49 -14.16
N ASN A 19 6.04 14.04 -15.25
CA ASN A 19 6.67 13.28 -16.34
C ASN A 19 7.45 12.05 -15.83
N VAL A 20 6.82 11.27 -14.93
CA VAL A 20 7.44 10.09 -14.32
C VAL A 20 7.19 8.85 -15.16
N THR A 21 8.27 8.16 -15.50
CA THR A 21 8.23 6.80 -16.06
C THR A 21 8.84 5.85 -15.04
N PHE A 22 8.04 4.88 -14.60
CA PHE A 22 8.43 3.92 -13.56
C PHE A 22 7.68 2.60 -13.70
N SER A 23 8.27 1.51 -13.17
CA SER A 23 7.64 0.19 -13.18
C SER A 23 7.80 -0.53 -11.85
N PHE A 24 6.70 -1.03 -11.32
CA PHE A 24 6.68 -1.89 -10.12
C PHE A 24 6.59 -3.35 -10.56
N SER A 25 7.54 -4.16 -10.10
CA SER A 25 7.64 -5.58 -10.47
C SER A 25 6.88 -6.47 -9.51
N PRO A 26 6.24 -7.55 -9.98
CA PRO A 26 5.68 -8.59 -9.12
C PRO A 26 6.72 -9.19 -8.17
N GLY A 27 6.26 -9.71 -7.03
CA GLY A 27 7.11 -10.39 -6.06
C GLY A 27 8.06 -9.47 -5.27
N LYS A 28 7.80 -8.16 -5.28
CA LYS A 28 8.60 -7.19 -4.54
C LYS A 28 7.78 -6.37 -3.56
N VAL A 29 8.41 -5.96 -2.46
CA VAL A 29 7.86 -4.98 -1.52
C VAL A 29 8.62 -3.67 -1.71
N TYR A 30 7.91 -2.63 -2.10
CA TYR A 30 8.44 -1.28 -2.28
C TYR A 30 8.04 -0.38 -1.11
N GLY A 31 9.01 0.23 -0.44
CA GLY A 31 8.80 1.24 0.59
C GLY A 31 8.72 2.64 -0.02
N LEU A 32 7.56 3.27 0.00
CA LEU A 32 7.36 4.62 -0.51
C LEU A 32 7.63 5.65 0.58
N MET A 33 8.69 6.42 0.42
CA MET A 33 9.17 7.40 1.38
C MET A 33 9.11 8.82 0.84
N ALA A 34 8.60 9.72 1.65
CA ALA A 34 8.69 11.17 1.46
C ALA A 34 8.23 11.87 2.76
N PRO A 35 8.60 13.13 3.00
CA PRO A 35 8.01 13.94 4.04
C PRO A 35 6.49 14.05 3.91
N ASN A 36 5.80 14.39 5.01
CA ASN A 36 4.36 14.57 4.99
C ASN A 36 3.96 15.68 4.00
N GLY A 37 2.88 15.45 3.24
CA GLY A 37 2.39 16.40 2.22
C GLY A 37 3.13 16.33 0.86
N PHE A 38 4.12 15.45 0.69
CA PHE A 38 4.85 15.27 -0.57
C PHE A 38 4.16 14.33 -1.57
N GLY A 39 3.02 13.75 -1.21
CA GLY A 39 2.16 13.08 -2.18
C GLY A 39 2.17 11.56 -2.15
N LYS A 40 2.66 10.90 -1.09
CA LYS A 40 2.59 9.43 -0.94
C LYS A 40 1.17 8.90 -1.17
N SER A 41 0.21 9.36 -0.35
CA SER A 41 -1.20 8.94 -0.49
C SER A 41 -1.83 9.38 -1.80
N THR A 42 -1.38 10.51 -2.40
CA THR A 42 -1.84 10.94 -3.73
C THR A 42 -1.41 9.94 -4.80
N LEU A 43 -0.14 9.50 -4.78
CA LEU A 43 0.34 8.46 -5.69
C LEU A 43 -0.44 7.15 -5.49
N LEU A 44 -0.60 6.68 -4.24
CA LEU A 44 -1.33 5.44 -3.96
C LEU A 44 -2.79 5.52 -4.44
N LYS A 45 -3.49 6.64 -4.20
CA LYS A 45 -4.86 6.86 -4.70
C LYS A 45 -4.93 6.85 -6.22
N THR A 46 -3.98 7.51 -6.89
CA THR A 46 -3.92 7.46 -8.36
C THR A 46 -3.70 6.03 -8.85
N LEU A 47 -2.76 5.30 -8.27
CA LEU A 47 -2.53 3.88 -8.62
C LEU A 47 -3.73 2.98 -8.31
N ASN A 48 -4.60 3.35 -7.37
CA ASN A 48 -5.85 2.66 -7.08
C ASN A 48 -7.00 3.03 -8.05
N GLY A 49 -6.76 3.87 -9.06
CA GLY A 49 -7.77 4.22 -10.06
C GLY A 49 -8.41 5.60 -9.89
N ASP A 50 -7.94 6.45 -8.99
CA ASP A 50 -8.41 7.84 -8.94
C ASP A 50 -7.81 8.66 -10.09
N ILE A 51 -8.43 8.52 -11.26
CA ILE A 51 -8.02 9.22 -12.48
C ILE A 51 -8.19 10.75 -12.41
N SER A 52 -8.96 11.26 -11.43
CA SER A 52 -9.11 12.72 -11.24
C SER A 52 -7.79 13.40 -10.86
N LEU A 53 -6.86 12.64 -10.31
CA LEU A 53 -5.52 13.08 -9.93
C LEU A 53 -4.51 12.99 -11.10
N LEU A 54 -4.82 12.23 -12.16
CA LEU A 54 -3.96 12.07 -13.34
C LEU A 54 -4.07 13.30 -14.24
N LYS A 55 -2.96 13.97 -14.50
CA LYS A 55 -2.87 15.17 -15.35
C LYS A 55 -2.42 14.83 -16.77
N SER A 56 -1.47 13.92 -16.90
CA SER A 56 -0.93 13.46 -18.18
C SER A 56 -0.30 12.07 -18.04
N GLY A 57 0.00 11.44 -19.16
CA GLY A 57 0.63 10.13 -19.23
C GLY A 57 -0.38 8.98 -19.14
N SER A 58 0.12 7.77 -18.97
CA SER A 58 -0.71 6.57 -18.85
C SER A 58 -0.21 5.65 -17.73
N ILE A 59 -1.16 4.99 -17.07
CA ILE A 59 -0.88 3.97 -16.05
C ILE A 59 -1.54 2.67 -16.53
N THR A 60 -0.77 1.59 -16.49
CA THR A 60 -1.25 0.25 -16.87
C THR A 60 -0.85 -0.78 -15.83
N CYS A 61 -1.72 -1.78 -15.65
CA CYS A 61 -1.50 -2.94 -14.82
C CYS A 61 -1.61 -4.19 -15.70
N ASP A 62 -0.49 -4.88 -15.96
CA ASP A 62 -0.42 -6.01 -16.89
C ASP A 62 -1.15 -5.73 -18.22
N ASP A 63 -0.83 -4.55 -18.81
CA ASP A 63 -1.39 -4.00 -20.03
C ASP A 63 -2.87 -3.56 -19.97
N ILE A 64 -3.52 -3.69 -18.81
CA ILE A 64 -4.85 -3.13 -18.54
C ILE A 64 -4.70 -1.65 -18.17
N SER A 65 -5.36 -0.78 -18.93
CA SER A 65 -5.31 0.66 -18.67
C SER A 65 -6.12 1.04 -17.43
N ILE A 66 -5.61 2.00 -16.65
CA ILE A 66 -6.33 2.60 -15.52
C ILE A 66 -7.68 3.22 -15.93
N ILE A 67 -7.84 3.54 -17.21
CA ILE A 67 -9.09 4.09 -17.77
C ILE A 67 -10.14 2.98 -17.90
N ASP A 68 -9.74 1.72 -18.05
CA ASP A 68 -10.61 0.54 -18.06
C ASP A 68 -10.97 0.16 -16.62
N SER A 69 -11.67 1.07 -15.92
CA SER A 69 -11.80 1.13 -14.46
C SER A 69 -12.27 -0.17 -13.79
N ASP A 70 -13.22 -0.89 -14.40
CA ASP A 70 -13.81 -2.09 -13.79
C ASP A 70 -12.83 -3.27 -13.79
N ILE A 71 -12.05 -3.42 -14.87
CA ILE A 71 -11.05 -4.49 -14.98
C ILE A 71 -9.83 -4.12 -14.14
N TYR A 72 -9.35 -2.88 -14.25
CA TYR A 72 -8.22 -2.38 -13.48
C TYR A 72 -8.44 -2.49 -11.97
N ALA A 73 -9.65 -2.19 -11.48
CA ALA A 73 -10.00 -2.26 -10.06
C ALA A 73 -9.94 -3.70 -9.48
N GLN A 74 -10.00 -4.74 -10.33
CA GLN A 74 -9.80 -6.13 -9.88
C GLN A 74 -8.31 -6.47 -9.65
N GLU A 75 -7.40 -5.73 -10.29
CA GLU A 75 -5.96 -5.97 -10.21
C GLU A 75 -5.30 -5.28 -9.03
N VAL A 76 -5.92 -4.22 -8.48
CA VAL A 76 -5.32 -3.39 -7.44
C VAL A 76 -6.19 -3.39 -6.18
N TYR A 77 -5.58 -3.69 -5.03
CA TYR A 77 -6.20 -3.52 -3.72
C TYR A 77 -5.54 -2.34 -2.99
N TYR A 78 -6.33 -1.43 -2.46
CA TYR A 78 -5.83 -0.28 -1.69
C TYR A 78 -6.38 -0.28 -0.26
N SER A 79 -5.49 -0.15 0.71
CA SER A 79 -5.79 0.02 2.12
C SER A 79 -5.42 1.44 2.56
N PRO A 80 -6.39 2.33 2.79
CA PRO A 80 -6.13 3.69 3.23
C PRO A 80 -5.80 3.76 4.73
N GLU A 81 -5.00 4.75 5.14
CA GLU A 81 -4.65 5.01 6.53
C GLU A 81 -5.87 5.34 7.40
N ASP A 82 -6.86 6.06 6.85
CA ASP A 82 -8.01 6.61 7.58
C ASP A 82 -9.10 5.58 7.96
N ASN A 83 -8.87 4.32 7.66
CA ASN A 83 -9.83 3.21 7.88
C ASN A 83 -11.22 3.42 7.21
N SER A 84 -11.34 4.28 6.21
CA SER A 84 -12.60 4.62 5.54
C SER A 84 -13.31 3.43 4.88
N ILE A 85 -12.56 2.35 4.62
CA ILE A 85 -13.10 1.09 4.07
C ILE A 85 -13.78 0.19 5.11
N LEU A 86 -13.73 0.55 6.41
CA LEU A 86 -14.28 -0.26 7.50
C LEU A 86 -15.64 0.28 7.96
N TYR A 87 -16.66 -0.59 7.98
CA TYR A 87 -18.01 -0.27 8.45
C TYR A 87 -18.14 -0.52 9.96
N PRO A 88 -18.31 0.51 10.81
CA PRO A 88 -18.26 0.38 12.28
C PRO A 88 -19.26 -0.60 12.89
N ILE A 89 -20.44 -0.76 12.28
CA ILE A 89 -21.51 -1.63 12.77
C ILE A 89 -21.33 -3.11 12.43
N MET A 90 -20.45 -3.40 11.45
CA MET A 90 -20.18 -4.76 10.99
C MET A 90 -18.99 -5.36 11.76
N ASN A 91 -18.81 -6.69 11.64
CA ASN A 91 -17.68 -7.41 12.24
C ASN A 91 -16.57 -7.71 11.23
N GLY A 92 -15.43 -8.22 11.71
CA GLY A 92 -14.30 -8.53 10.82
C GLY A 92 -14.65 -9.59 9.78
N LYS A 93 -15.43 -10.61 10.13
CA LYS A 93 -15.87 -11.64 9.17
C LYS A 93 -16.60 -11.02 7.97
N PHE A 94 -17.52 -10.08 8.22
CA PHE A 94 -18.24 -9.40 7.15
C PHE A 94 -17.29 -8.74 6.14
N HIS A 95 -16.26 -8.02 6.62
CA HIS A 95 -15.31 -7.33 5.75
C HIS A 95 -14.48 -8.29 4.92
N LEU A 96 -14.00 -9.38 5.52
CA LEU A 96 -13.21 -10.41 4.81
C LEU A 96 -14.04 -11.11 3.73
N GLU A 97 -15.29 -11.48 4.04
CA GLU A 97 -16.20 -12.10 3.07
C GLU A 97 -16.61 -11.11 1.96
N LEU A 98 -16.76 -9.82 2.29
CA LEU A 98 -17.02 -8.78 1.30
C LEU A 98 -15.87 -8.65 0.31
N VAL A 99 -14.63 -8.58 0.79
CA VAL A 99 -13.42 -8.55 -0.06
C VAL A 99 -13.36 -9.80 -0.92
N LYS A 100 -13.53 -10.99 -0.34
CA LYS A 100 -13.59 -12.25 -1.08
C LYS A 100 -14.56 -12.18 -2.26
N LYS A 101 -15.75 -11.66 -2.02
CA LYS A 101 -16.80 -11.55 -3.04
C LYS A 101 -16.42 -10.54 -4.14
N ILE A 102 -15.88 -9.36 -3.76
CA ILE A 102 -15.53 -8.31 -4.70
C ILE A 102 -14.38 -8.77 -5.61
N TRP A 103 -13.31 -9.34 -5.06
CA TRP A 103 -12.15 -9.82 -5.82
C TRP A 103 -12.31 -11.25 -6.36
N ARG A 104 -13.47 -11.91 -6.14
CA ARG A 104 -13.74 -13.30 -6.55
C ARG A 104 -12.65 -14.27 -6.06
N SER A 105 -12.13 -14.01 -4.86
CA SER A 105 -11.05 -14.75 -4.25
C SER A 105 -11.53 -16.05 -3.60
N GLU A 106 -10.69 -17.08 -3.66
CA GLU A 106 -10.92 -18.37 -2.97
C GLU A 106 -10.11 -18.48 -1.67
N ALA A 107 -9.44 -17.41 -1.22
CA ALA A 107 -8.64 -17.40 -0.01
C ALA A 107 -9.46 -17.80 1.22
N ASN A 108 -8.83 -18.57 2.12
CA ASN A 108 -9.40 -18.84 3.43
C ASN A 108 -9.22 -17.62 4.33
N ILE A 109 -10.32 -17.06 4.83
CA ILE A 109 -10.32 -15.85 5.67
C ILE A 109 -9.62 -16.05 7.02
N ASP A 110 -9.48 -17.29 7.49
CA ASP A 110 -8.81 -17.59 8.76
C ASP A 110 -7.28 -17.61 8.64
N THR A 111 -6.75 -17.81 7.42
CA THR A 111 -5.30 -17.88 7.20
C THR A 111 -4.60 -16.57 7.62
N PRO A 112 -4.94 -15.40 7.08
CA PRO A 112 -4.26 -14.16 7.49
C PRO A 112 -4.55 -13.80 8.95
N LEU A 113 -5.73 -14.11 9.49
CA LEU A 113 -6.04 -13.86 10.89
C LEU A 113 -5.18 -14.69 11.85
N LYS A 114 -4.85 -15.93 11.47
CA LYS A 114 -3.91 -16.77 12.24
C LYS A 114 -2.49 -16.22 12.16
N MET A 115 -2.05 -15.80 10.98
CA MET A 115 -0.71 -15.22 10.80
C MET A 115 -0.53 -13.92 11.61
N LEU A 116 -1.61 -13.17 11.84
CA LEU A 116 -1.61 -11.90 12.58
C LEU A 116 -1.94 -12.08 14.08
N ASP A 117 -2.17 -13.31 14.55
CA ASP A 117 -2.70 -13.62 15.90
C ASP A 117 -3.99 -12.83 16.23
N ALA A 118 -4.91 -12.77 15.27
CA ALA A 118 -6.05 -11.86 15.25
C ALA A 118 -7.39 -12.56 14.97
N LEU A 119 -7.55 -13.86 15.29
CA LEU A 119 -8.77 -14.63 15.05
C LEU A 119 -10.01 -14.06 15.75
N ASN A 120 -9.82 -13.39 16.90
CA ASN A 120 -10.87 -12.73 17.67
C ASN A 120 -11.54 -11.59 16.89
N LEU A 121 -10.86 -10.96 15.91
CA LEU A 121 -11.40 -9.89 15.08
C LEU A 121 -12.59 -10.35 14.24
N LYS A 122 -12.64 -11.64 13.95
CA LYS A 122 -13.69 -12.24 13.10
C LYS A 122 -15.10 -12.00 13.62
N SER A 123 -15.32 -12.10 14.92
CA SER A 123 -16.65 -11.98 15.54
C SER A 123 -16.98 -10.61 16.12
N GLN A 124 -15.97 -9.80 16.37
CA GLN A 124 -16.10 -8.52 17.05
C GLN A 124 -16.49 -7.39 16.06
N LYS A 125 -17.37 -6.47 16.49
CA LYS A 125 -17.73 -5.27 15.69
C LYS A 125 -16.55 -4.30 15.59
N ILE A 126 -16.39 -3.68 14.42
CA ILE A 126 -15.33 -2.70 14.14
C ILE A 126 -15.37 -1.51 15.10
N SER A 127 -16.55 -1.10 15.55
CA SER A 127 -16.72 0.00 16.54
C SER A 127 -16.01 -0.26 17.87
N LYS A 128 -15.61 -1.51 18.16
CA LYS A 128 -14.88 -1.91 19.35
C LYS A 128 -13.38 -2.13 19.10
N PHE A 129 -12.91 -1.92 17.86
CA PHE A 129 -11.50 -2.14 17.51
C PHE A 129 -10.64 -0.97 17.94
N SER A 130 -9.45 -1.27 18.49
CA SER A 130 -8.36 -0.32 18.57
C SER A 130 -7.84 0.02 17.16
N GLN A 131 -7.00 1.04 17.05
CA GLN A 131 -6.39 1.39 15.76
C GLN A 131 -5.54 0.22 15.22
N GLY A 132 -4.72 -0.42 16.07
CA GLY A 132 -3.94 -1.60 15.68
C GLY A 132 -4.81 -2.76 15.20
N MET A 133 -5.94 -3.07 15.86
CA MET A 133 -6.88 -4.09 15.42
C MET A 133 -7.49 -3.78 14.04
N LYS A 134 -7.75 -2.50 13.74
CA LYS A 134 -8.22 -2.09 12.41
C LYS A 134 -7.14 -2.31 11.35
N MET A 135 -5.88 -1.96 11.65
CA MET A 135 -4.75 -2.22 10.74
C MET A 135 -4.56 -3.71 10.47
N GLN A 136 -4.62 -4.56 11.49
CA GLN A 136 -4.57 -6.01 11.32
C GLN A 136 -5.69 -6.53 10.41
N LEU A 137 -6.93 -6.04 10.61
CA LEU A 137 -8.04 -6.44 9.74
C LEU A 137 -7.81 -5.97 8.29
N GLN A 138 -7.33 -4.75 8.06
CA GLN A 138 -7.04 -4.24 6.72
C GLN A 138 -5.96 -5.06 6.03
N LEU A 139 -4.90 -5.49 6.75
CA LEU A 139 -3.89 -6.40 6.21
C LEU A 139 -4.45 -7.79 5.89
N ALA A 140 -5.34 -8.30 6.75
CA ALA A 140 -6.04 -9.55 6.46
C ALA A 140 -6.94 -9.43 5.22
N MET A 141 -7.62 -8.29 5.04
CA MET A 141 -8.41 -7.99 3.84
C MET A 141 -7.53 -7.93 2.59
N ALA A 142 -6.36 -7.29 2.67
CA ALA A 142 -5.38 -7.26 1.58
C ALA A 142 -4.93 -8.66 1.17
N PHE A 143 -4.62 -9.55 2.13
CA PHE A 143 -4.29 -10.95 1.86
C PHE A 143 -5.46 -11.69 1.19
N VAL A 144 -6.67 -11.50 1.71
CA VAL A 144 -7.87 -12.18 1.21
C VAL A 144 -8.26 -11.72 -0.19
N SER A 145 -7.91 -10.50 -0.61
CA SER A 145 -8.18 -10.02 -1.97
C SER A 145 -7.50 -10.88 -3.05
N GLN A 146 -6.33 -11.46 -2.75
CA GLN A 146 -5.47 -12.13 -3.73
C GLN A 146 -5.14 -11.23 -4.94
N SER A 147 -5.24 -9.92 -4.76
CA SER A 147 -4.90 -8.95 -5.80
C SER A 147 -3.41 -9.01 -6.15
N PRO A 148 -3.02 -8.97 -7.43
CA PRO A 148 -1.61 -8.99 -7.83
C PRO A 148 -0.85 -7.73 -7.42
N TYR A 149 -1.55 -6.61 -7.15
CA TYR A 149 -0.96 -5.36 -6.66
C TYR A 149 -1.68 -4.88 -5.41
N ILE A 150 -0.93 -4.72 -4.32
CA ILE A 150 -1.45 -4.28 -3.02
C ILE A 150 -0.77 -2.97 -2.63
N LEU A 151 -1.60 -1.96 -2.36
CA LEU A 151 -1.18 -0.62 -1.96
C LEU A 151 -1.60 -0.40 -0.50
N LEU A 152 -0.64 -0.15 0.38
CA LEU A 152 -0.86 0.00 1.81
C LEU A 152 -0.39 1.39 2.28
N ASP A 153 -1.31 2.20 2.78
CA ASP A 153 -1.00 3.52 3.30
C ASP A 153 -0.82 3.44 4.83
N GLU A 154 0.42 3.59 5.31
CA GLU A 154 0.83 3.53 6.73
C GLU A 154 0.38 2.23 7.46
N PRO A 155 0.56 1.02 6.91
CA PRO A 155 -0.05 -0.22 7.42
C PRO A 155 0.52 -0.71 8.75
N LEU A 156 1.68 -0.22 9.18
CA LEU A 156 2.35 -0.63 10.42
C LEU A 156 2.13 0.38 11.55
N ASN A 157 1.51 1.53 11.26
CA ASN A 157 1.24 2.56 12.24
C ASN A 157 0.31 2.04 13.37
N ALA A 158 0.59 2.45 14.60
CA ALA A 158 -0.18 2.08 15.80
C ALA A 158 -0.17 0.58 16.18
N LEU A 159 0.75 -0.21 15.62
CA LEU A 159 1.00 -1.59 16.03
C LEU A 159 2.10 -1.62 17.11
N ASP A 160 1.95 -2.51 18.09
CA ASP A 160 3.06 -2.85 18.98
C ASP A 160 4.12 -3.70 18.24
N ILE A 161 5.25 -3.92 18.88
CA ILE A 161 6.41 -4.59 18.27
C ILE A 161 6.04 -5.99 17.74
N GLN A 162 5.25 -6.77 18.50
CA GLN A 162 4.88 -8.12 18.15
C GLN A 162 3.93 -8.15 16.95
N HIS A 163 2.89 -7.32 16.98
CA HIS A 163 1.94 -7.23 15.87
C HIS A 163 2.56 -6.60 14.60
N ALA A 164 3.52 -5.68 14.75
CA ALA A 164 4.30 -5.17 13.62
C ALA A 164 5.15 -6.27 12.97
N GLU A 165 5.72 -7.21 13.76
CA GLU A 165 6.45 -8.36 13.23
C GLU A 165 5.54 -9.33 12.47
N TYR A 166 4.38 -9.69 13.04
CA TYR A 166 3.39 -10.54 12.35
C TYR A 166 2.92 -9.91 11.03
N SER A 167 2.64 -8.61 11.06
CA SER A 167 2.25 -7.84 9.87
C SER A 167 3.35 -7.82 8.81
N SER A 168 4.59 -7.61 9.23
CA SER A 168 5.76 -7.65 8.35
C SER A 168 5.93 -9.03 7.68
N ASN A 169 5.73 -10.10 8.43
CA ASN A 169 5.82 -11.47 7.91
C ASN A 169 4.68 -11.77 6.91
N LEU A 170 3.46 -11.29 7.17
CA LEU A 170 2.34 -11.44 6.22
C LEU A 170 2.63 -10.69 4.91
N ILE A 171 3.17 -9.46 4.98
CA ILE A 171 3.52 -8.67 3.79
C ILE A 171 4.61 -9.37 2.97
N LYS A 172 5.64 -9.93 3.62
CA LYS A 172 6.67 -10.72 2.93
C LYS A 172 6.08 -11.94 2.24
N THR A 173 5.18 -12.66 2.92
CA THR A 173 4.49 -13.83 2.36
C THR A 173 3.70 -13.46 1.11
N LEU A 174 3.04 -12.30 1.06
CA LEU A 174 2.37 -11.82 -0.15
C LEU A 174 3.36 -11.66 -1.32
N ALA A 175 4.51 -11.03 -1.08
CA ALA A 175 5.52 -10.85 -2.12
C ALA A 175 6.14 -12.19 -2.58
N GLU A 176 6.41 -13.12 -1.66
CA GLU A 176 6.91 -14.47 -1.97
C GLU A 176 5.94 -15.25 -2.88
N HIS A 177 4.64 -14.96 -2.80
CA HIS A 177 3.61 -15.53 -3.68
C HIS A 177 3.41 -14.74 -4.98
N GLY A 178 4.29 -13.78 -5.28
CA GLY A 178 4.28 -13.03 -6.54
C GLY A 178 3.53 -11.70 -6.51
N THR A 179 2.90 -11.33 -5.38
CA THR A 179 2.21 -10.03 -5.25
C THR A 179 3.23 -8.88 -5.24
N CYS A 180 2.95 -7.81 -5.96
CA CYS A 180 3.65 -6.54 -5.80
C CYS A 180 3.03 -5.76 -4.66
N VAL A 181 3.79 -5.42 -3.62
CA VAL A 181 3.29 -4.64 -2.48
C VAL A 181 3.99 -3.28 -2.45
N ILE A 182 3.21 -2.20 -2.37
CA ILE A 182 3.72 -0.84 -2.19
C ILE A 182 3.22 -0.33 -0.85
N ILE A 183 4.16 0.02 0.04
CA ILE A 183 3.88 0.47 1.41
C ILE A 183 4.35 1.90 1.56
N SER A 184 3.47 2.81 1.99
CA SER A 184 3.92 4.10 2.50
C SER A 184 4.24 4.00 3.99
N SER A 185 5.28 4.68 4.44
CA SER A 185 5.49 5.00 5.86
C SER A 185 6.23 6.33 6.01
N HIS A 186 5.97 7.01 7.12
CA HIS A 186 6.73 8.17 7.56
C HIS A 186 7.87 7.78 8.51
N LEU A 187 7.96 6.50 8.92
CA LEU A 187 9.00 5.93 9.77
C LEU A 187 9.88 4.99 8.93
N PRO A 188 11.06 5.44 8.49
CA PRO A 188 11.94 4.62 7.66
C PRO A 188 12.24 3.24 8.24
N GLU A 189 12.46 3.15 9.55
CA GLU A 189 12.83 1.92 10.24
C GLU A 189 11.78 0.81 10.16
N GLU A 190 10.51 1.17 9.98
CA GLU A 190 9.45 0.18 9.76
C GLU A 190 9.61 -0.52 8.41
N LEU A 191 10.06 0.22 7.39
CA LEU A 191 10.23 -0.27 6.03
C LEU A 191 11.46 -1.17 5.88
N ASP A 192 12.51 -0.97 6.69
CA ASP A 192 13.74 -1.80 6.66
C ASP A 192 13.45 -3.29 6.91
N ARG A 193 12.40 -3.57 7.66
CA ARG A 193 12.02 -4.94 8.02
C ARG A 193 11.32 -5.70 6.89
N VAL A 194 10.72 -4.99 5.93
CA VAL A 194 9.78 -5.58 4.96
C VAL A 194 10.18 -5.33 3.52
N CYS A 195 10.78 -4.17 3.22
CA CYS A 195 10.96 -3.74 1.84
C CYS A 195 12.20 -4.34 1.19
N SER A 196 12.09 -4.67 -0.08
CA SER A 196 13.21 -5.06 -0.95
C SER A 196 13.80 -3.89 -1.72
N SER A 197 13.08 -2.76 -1.78
CA SER A 197 13.50 -1.55 -2.50
C SER A 197 12.78 -0.34 -1.94
N PHE A 198 13.45 0.81 -1.90
CA PHE A 198 12.87 2.08 -1.48
C PHE A 198 12.59 2.98 -2.67
N ILE A 199 11.45 3.68 -2.63
CA ILE A 199 11.04 4.68 -3.61
C ILE A 199 10.90 6.01 -2.89
N PHE A 200 11.69 6.99 -3.30
CA PHE A 200 11.63 8.34 -2.76
C PHE A 200 10.88 9.28 -3.71
N ILE A 201 9.92 10.04 -3.18
CA ILE A 201 9.32 11.17 -3.91
C ILE A 201 10.17 12.40 -3.63
N LYS A 202 10.99 12.81 -4.60
CA LYS A 202 11.83 14.01 -4.50
C LYS A 202 11.78 14.79 -5.82
N ASN A 203 11.70 16.13 -5.74
CA ASN A 203 11.65 16.99 -6.92
C ASN A 203 10.58 16.60 -7.95
N LYS A 204 9.41 16.16 -7.46
CA LYS A 204 8.28 15.68 -8.28
C LYS A 204 8.59 14.47 -9.16
N THR A 205 9.58 13.65 -8.78
CA THR A 205 9.95 12.41 -9.48
C THR A 205 10.06 11.24 -8.48
N LEU A 206 10.15 10.02 -9.00
CA LEU A 206 10.39 8.80 -8.23
C LEU A 206 11.85 8.39 -8.39
N GLN A 207 12.54 8.21 -7.26
CA GLN A 207 13.90 7.71 -7.23
C GLN A 207 13.92 6.38 -6.49
N GLN A 208 14.31 5.31 -7.19
CA GLN A 208 14.48 4.00 -6.59
C GLN A 208 15.87 3.83 -6.04
N VAL A 209 15.96 3.27 -4.84
CA VAL A 209 17.21 2.83 -4.22
C VAL A 209 16.99 1.41 -3.71
N ASP A 210 17.85 0.48 -4.15
CA ASP A 210 17.81 -0.89 -3.61
C ASP A 210 18.34 -0.90 -2.18
N VAL A 211 17.81 -1.81 -1.36
CA VAL A 211 18.16 -1.92 0.07
C VAL A 211 19.62 -2.38 0.22
N CYS A 212 20.53 -1.42 0.30
CA CYS A 212 21.94 -1.63 0.59
C CYS A 212 22.41 -0.85 1.83
N LYS A 213 21.59 0.05 2.36
CA LYS A 213 21.82 0.85 3.56
C LYS A 213 20.53 0.93 4.37
N GLU A 214 20.64 1.28 5.65
CA GLU A 214 19.48 1.60 6.47
C GLU A 214 18.67 2.74 5.86
N SER A 215 17.35 2.57 5.78
CA SER A 215 16.42 3.53 5.17
C SER A 215 16.53 4.93 5.79
N ARG A 216 16.78 4.99 7.11
CA ARG A 216 16.95 6.24 7.85
C ARG A 216 18.12 7.06 7.32
N SER A 217 19.27 6.42 7.09
CA SER A 217 20.46 7.09 6.51
C SER A 217 20.16 7.64 5.11
N LEU A 218 19.49 6.84 4.28
CA LEU A 218 19.05 7.27 2.94
C LEU A 218 18.05 8.42 2.99
N TYR A 219 17.12 8.38 3.93
CA TYR A 219 16.13 9.45 4.13
C TYR A 219 16.81 10.77 4.48
N HIS A 220 17.76 10.76 5.43
CA HIS A 220 18.54 11.95 5.82
C HIS A 220 19.39 12.47 4.66
N GLU A 221 20.11 11.60 3.94
CA GLU A 221 20.90 12.00 2.76
C GLU A 221 20.02 12.69 1.70
N LEU A 222 18.78 12.26 1.53
CA LEU A 222 17.92 12.77 0.47
C LEU A 222 17.11 14.02 0.87
N PHE A 223 16.73 14.16 2.14
CA PHE A 223 15.81 15.20 2.57
C PHE A 223 16.43 16.24 3.51
N ASP A 224 17.43 15.88 4.34
CA ASP A 224 18.04 16.83 5.30
C ASP A 224 19.10 17.74 4.65
N CYS A 225 19.74 17.31 3.54
CA CYS A 225 20.65 18.18 2.78
C CYS A 225 19.99 19.31 1.98
N SER A 226 18.69 19.53 2.16
CA SER A 226 17.89 20.55 1.45
C SER A 226 17.64 21.81 2.28
N ALA A 227 18.36 22.00 3.41
CA ALA A 227 18.26 23.14 4.31
C ALA A 227 19.49 24.08 4.21
N GLU A 228 20.04 24.26 2.98
CA GLU A 228 20.95 25.36 2.65
C GLU A 228 20.33 26.29 1.62
#